data_2256b5a3718ed216cab0a4b0962d7e57
#
_entry.id   2256b5a3718ed216cab0a4b0962d7e57
#
_cell.length_a   1.000
_cell.length_b   1.000
_cell.length_c   1.000
_cell.angle_alpha   90.00
_cell.angle_beta   90.00
_cell.angle_gamma   90.00
#
_symmetry.space_group_name_H-M   'P 1'
#
loop_
_entity.id
_entity.type
_entity.pdbx_description
1 polymer ?
#
loop_
_entity_poly.entity_id
_entity_poly.type
_entity_poly.pdbx_seq_one_letter_code
_entity_poly.pdbx_strand_id
1 'polypeptide(L)'
;AKGALTPAMVQSMAKNPIIFAMANPDPEITPEEVGEIRTDAIMATGRSDYPNQVNNVLGFPYIFRGALDVRATTINDEMKIAAARALAELARQ
;
A
#
# COMPACT_ATOMS: atom_id res chain seq x y z
N ALA A 1 2.78 -0.37 13.42
CA ALA A 1 3.94 -0.42 14.32
C ALA A 1 4.83 -1.59 13.96
N LYS A 2 6.11 -1.40 14.12
CA LYS A 2 7.11 -2.45 13.84
C LYS A 2 6.75 -3.74 14.59
N GLY A 3 6.75 -4.86 13.87
CA GLY A 3 6.46 -6.16 14.46
C GLY A 3 4.98 -6.46 14.69
N ALA A 4 4.08 -5.58 14.27
CA ALA A 4 2.65 -5.81 14.42
C ALA A 4 2.16 -7.01 13.59
N LEU A 5 2.80 -7.26 12.45
CA LEU A 5 2.56 -8.44 11.61
C LEU A 5 3.67 -9.44 11.86
N THR A 6 3.34 -10.61 12.40
CA THR A 6 4.32 -11.62 12.77
C THR A 6 4.52 -12.64 11.64
N PRO A 7 5.68 -13.34 11.62
CA PRO A 7 5.89 -14.44 10.65
C PRO A 7 4.79 -15.50 10.69
N ALA A 8 4.29 -15.85 11.86
CA ALA A 8 3.22 -16.84 11.98
C ALA A 8 1.92 -16.37 11.31
N MET A 9 1.60 -15.08 11.42
CA MET A 9 0.43 -14.51 10.75
C MET A 9 0.57 -14.56 9.24
N VAL A 10 1.76 -14.23 8.72
CA VAL A 10 2.04 -14.28 7.28
C VAL A 10 1.94 -15.72 6.77
N GLN A 11 2.45 -16.67 7.52
CA GLN A 11 2.41 -18.07 7.13
C GLN A 11 0.99 -18.62 7.04
N SER A 12 0.07 -18.09 7.84
CA SER A 12 -1.33 -18.51 7.87
C SER A 12 -2.20 -17.90 6.77
N MET A 13 -1.68 -16.96 6.00
CA MET A 13 -2.42 -16.31 4.92
C MET A 13 -2.72 -17.26 3.76
N ALA A 14 -3.73 -16.94 2.97
CA ALA A 14 -4.08 -17.68 1.76
C ALA A 14 -2.92 -17.66 0.75
N LYS A 15 -3.01 -18.49 -0.28
CA LYS A 15 -1.98 -18.55 -1.35
C LYS A 15 -1.89 -17.22 -2.09
N ASN A 16 -0.67 -16.87 -2.51
CA ASN A 16 -0.38 -15.65 -3.28
C ASN A 16 -0.90 -14.37 -2.60
N PRO A 17 -0.58 -14.16 -1.31
CA PRO A 17 -1.08 -12.98 -0.61
C PRO A 17 -0.44 -11.70 -1.11
N ILE A 18 -1.18 -10.61 -1.00
CA ILE A 18 -0.66 -9.26 -1.21
C ILE A 18 -0.59 -8.60 0.16
N ILE A 19 0.60 -8.13 0.54
CA ILE A 19 0.86 -7.59 1.86
C ILE A 19 1.29 -6.14 1.75
N PHE A 20 0.58 -5.25 2.42
CA PHE A 20 0.92 -3.83 2.52
C PHE A 20 1.42 -3.55 3.94
N ALA A 21 2.73 -3.41 4.11
CA ALA A 21 3.34 -3.07 5.39
C ALA A 21 3.77 -1.61 5.33
N MET A 22 2.85 -0.71 5.67
CA MET A 22 2.92 0.72 5.36
C MET A 22 3.35 1.59 6.53
N ALA A 23 3.62 1.04 7.71
CA ALA A 23 4.03 1.84 8.87
C ALA A 23 5.38 2.51 8.62
N ASN A 24 5.53 3.73 9.12
CA ASN A 24 6.76 4.51 9.00
C ASN A 24 7.35 4.79 10.39
N PRO A 25 8.69 4.79 10.54
CA PRO A 25 9.71 4.49 9.51
C PRO A 25 9.91 2.99 9.30
N ASP A 26 9.47 2.15 10.23
CA ASP A 26 9.65 0.70 10.17
C ASP A 26 8.34 0.01 9.84
N PRO A 27 8.29 -0.82 8.78
CA PRO A 27 7.08 -1.54 8.42
C PRO A 27 6.71 -2.60 9.47
N GLU A 28 5.46 -3.03 9.47
CA GLU A 28 4.95 -4.07 10.37
C GLU A 28 5.72 -5.38 10.22
N ILE A 29 6.17 -5.66 8.99
CA ILE A 29 7.07 -6.77 8.67
C ILE A 29 7.92 -6.37 7.48
N THR A 30 9.16 -6.86 7.39
CA THR A 30 10.05 -6.55 6.27
C THR A 30 9.90 -7.54 5.13
N PRO A 31 10.22 -7.12 3.87
CA PRO A 31 10.25 -8.05 2.75
C PRO A 31 11.19 -9.23 2.96
N GLU A 32 12.33 -9.03 3.63
CA GLU A 32 13.27 -10.10 3.94
C GLU A 32 12.62 -11.15 4.84
N GLU A 33 11.91 -10.72 5.88
CA GLU A 33 11.22 -11.64 6.79
C GLU A 33 10.14 -12.44 6.07
N VAL A 34 9.37 -11.80 5.19
CA VAL A 34 8.36 -12.49 4.39
C VAL A 34 9.00 -13.49 3.44
N GLY A 35 10.09 -13.10 2.78
CA GLY A 35 10.80 -13.94 1.84
C GLY A 35 11.38 -15.22 2.45
N GLU A 36 11.73 -15.18 3.73
CA GLU A 36 12.21 -16.35 4.47
C GLU A 36 11.09 -17.36 4.76
N ILE A 37 9.84 -16.90 4.81
CA ILE A 37 8.69 -17.71 5.21
C ILE A 37 7.99 -18.29 3.99
N ARG A 38 7.81 -17.48 2.95
CA ARG A 38 7.08 -17.89 1.75
C ARG A 38 7.56 -17.11 0.53
N THR A 39 7.41 -17.75 -0.65
CA THR A 39 7.92 -17.19 -1.91
C THR A 39 6.81 -16.65 -2.81
N ASP A 40 5.54 -16.83 -2.45
CA ASP A 40 4.39 -16.48 -3.29
C ASP A 40 3.77 -15.12 -2.96
N ALA A 41 4.30 -14.39 -1.97
CA ALA A 41 3.74 -13.12 -1.52
C ALA A 41 4.23 -11.94 -2.37
N ILE A 42 3.32 -11.00 -2.63
CA ILE A 42 3.67 -9.69 -3.18
C ILE A 42 3.68 -8.71 -2.01
N MET A 43 4.83 -8.09 -1.78
CA MET A 43 5.03 -7.14 -0.68
C MET A 43 5.11 -5.71 -1.19
N ALA A 44 4.46 -4.80 -0.49
CA ALA A 44 4.60 -3.37 -0.70
C ALA A 44 4.84 -2.66 0.64
N THR A 45 5.73 -1.69 0.65
CA THR A 45 6.02 -0.87 1.83
C THR A 45 6.04 0.61 1.46
N GLY A 46 6.09 1.47 2.46
CA GLY A 46 6.27 2.91 2.24
C GLY A 46 7.73 3.33 2.02
N ARG A 47 8.69 2.40 2.09
CA ARG A 47 10.12 2.71 1.99
C ARG A 47 10.60 2.65 0.55
N SER A 48 11.47 3.61 0.19
CA SER A 48 12.04 3.68 -1.16
C SER A 48 13.17 2.68 -1.39
N ASP A 49 13.73 2.11 -0.33
CA ASP A 49 14.82 1.14 -0.41
C ASP A 49 14.32 -0.29 -0.62
N TYR A 50 13.02 -0.50 -0.67
CA TYR A 50 12.41 -1.80 -0.98
C TYR A 50 11.66 -1.72 -2.31
N PRO A 51 11.52 -2.87 -3.02
CA PRO A 51 10.68 -2.91 -4.22
C PRO A 51 9.22 -2.67 -3.88
N ASN A 52 8.45 -2.23 -4.89
CA ASN A 52 7.01 -1.95 -4.74
C ASN A 52 6.72 -0.88 -3.69
N GLN A 53 7.48 0.21 -3.72
CA GLN A 53 7.19 1.34 -2.84
C GLN A 53 5.80 1.90 -3.12
N VAL A 54 5.01 2.09 -2.06
CA VAL A 54 3.75 2.84 -2.10
C VAL A 54 3.91 4.05 -1.21
N ASN A 55 4.13 5.20 -1.83
CA ASN A 55 4.31 6.45 -1.11
C ASN A 55 2.94 7.00 -0.72
N ASN A 56 2.72 7.23 0.57
CA ASN A 56 1.45 7.74 1.08
C ASN A 56 1.07 9.11 0.50
N VAL A 57 2.05 9.90 0.02
CA VAL A 57 1.75 11.20 -0.60
C VAL A 57 1.27 11.09 -2.05
N LEU A 58 1.28 9.90 -2.67
CA LEU A 58 0.81 9.76 -4.05
C LEU A 58 -0.65 10.14 -4.23
N GLY A 59 -1.50 9.81 -3.26
CA GLY A 59 -2.90 10.21 -3.30
C GLY A 59 -3.12 11.61 -2.73
N PHE A 60 -2.26 12.04 -1.86
CA PHE A 60 -2.33 13.31 -1.15
C PHE A 60 -1.23 14.24 -1.68
N PRO A 61 -1.50 15.48 -2.07
CA PRO A 61 -2.77 16.20 -1.93
C PRO A 61 -3.72 16.10 -3.15
N TYR A 62 -3.43 15.25 -4.11
CA TYR A 62 -4.13 15.26 -5.41
C TYR A 62 -5.61 14.90 -5.29
N ILE A 63 -5.98 14.00 -4.38
CA ILE A 63 -7.40 13.69 -4.16
C ILE A 63 -8.15 14.91 -3.61
N PHE A 64 -7.51 15.72 -2.78
CA PHE A 64 -8.09 16.98 -2.31
C PHE A 64 -8.24 18.00 -3.44
N ARG A 65 -7.25 18.06 -4.32
CA ARG A 65 -7.33 18.94 -5.49
C ARG A 65 -8.51 18.54 -6.38
N GLY A 66 -8.68 17.26 -6.64
CA GLY A 66 -9.82 16.75 -7.42
C GLY A 66 -11.15 17.07 -6.76
N ALA A 67 -11.27 16.89 -5.44
CA ALA A 67 -12.47 17.20 -4.70
C ALA A 67 -12.80 18.69 -4.77
N LEU A 68 -11.80 19.56 -4.66
CA LEU A 68 -11.98 21.00 -4.78
C LEU A 68 -12.39 21.42 -6.20
N ASP A 69 -11.79 20.82 -7.22
CA ASP A 69 -12.10 21.15 -8.62
C ASP A 69 -13.57 20.89 -8.95
N VAL A 70 -14.18 19.86 -8.38
CA VAL A 70 -15.58 19.54 -8.58
C VAL A 70 -16.49 20.06 -7.46
N ARG A 71 -15.94 20.81 -6.52
CA ARG A 71 -16.65 21.40 -5.38
C ARG A 71 -17.38 20.35 -4.54
N ALA A 72 -16.75 19.22 -4.32
CA ALA A 72 -17.30 18.15 -3.48
C ALA A 72 -17.38 18.62 -2.02
N THR A 73 -18.40 18.16 -1.31
CA THR A 73 -18.58 18.45 0.12
C THR A 73 -17.88 17.43 1.01
N THR A 74 -17.49 16.28 0.46
CA THR A 74 -16.79 15.22 1.18
C THR A 74 -15.97 14.42 0.19
N ILE A 75 -15.02 13.66 0.71
CA ILE A 75 -14.27 12.65 -0.07
C ILE A 75 -14.88 11.30 0.26
N ASN A 76 -15.60 10.72 -0.70
CA ASN A 76 -16.29 9.45 -0.51
C ASN A 76 -15.48 8.26 -1.04
N ASP A 77 -15.98 7.05 -0.84
CA ASP A 77 -15.29 5.83 -1.27
C ASP A 77 -15.13 5.73 -2.78
N GLU A 78 -16.11 6.23 -3.55
CA GLU A 78 -16.03 6.25 -5.01
C GLU A 78 -14.86 7.09 -5.50
N MET A 79 -14.60 8.23 -4.87
CA MET A 79 -13.48 9.11 -5.17
C MET A 79 -12.15 8.42 -4.85
N LYS A 80 -12.08 7.72 -3.72
CA LYS A 80 -10.89 6.96 -3.31
C LYS A 80 -10.60 5.82 -4.29
N ILE A 81 -11.63 5.11 -4.72
CA ILE A 81 -11.52 4.03 -5.72
C ILE A 81 -11.05 4.60 -7.06
N ALA A 82 -11.60 5.72 -7.49
CA ALA A 82 -11.19 6.39 -8.73
C ALA A 82 -9.71 6.79 -8.67
N ALA A 83 -9.25 7.33 -7.54
CA ALA A 83 -7.84 7.68 -7.33
C ALA A 83 -6.95 6.44 -7.38
N ALA A 84 -7.36 5.36 -6.72
CA ALA A 84 -6.60 4.10 -6.72
C ALA A 84 -6.47 3.52 -8.13
N ARG A 85 -7.55 3.53 -8.91
CA ARG A 85 -7.54 3.06 -10.31
C ARG A 85 -6.64 3.93 -11.18
N ALA A 86 -6.68 5.25 -11.00
CA ALA A 86 -5.84 6.17 -11.75
C ALA A 86 -4.35 5.93 -11.47
N LEU A 87 -3.99 5.71 -10.22
CA LEU A 87 -2.60 5.38 -9.83
C LEU A 87 -2.16 4.05 -10.41
N ALA A 88 -3.01 3.03 -10.36
CA ALA A 88 -2.71 1.72 -10.93
C ALA A 88 -2.52 1.80 -12.46
N GLU A 89 -3.35 2.56 -13.15
CA GLU A 89 -3.24 2.77 -14.59
C GLU A 89 -1.95 3.50 -14.96
N LEU A 90 -1.61 4.53 -14.20
CA LEU A 90 -0.36 5.26 -14.39
C LEU A 90 0.86 4.35 -14.22
N ALA A 91 0.83 3.46 -13.24
CA ALA A 91 1.91 2.53 -12.98
C ALA A 91 2.14 1.51 -14.12
N ARG A 92 1.10 1.22 -14.90
CA ARG A 92 1.19 0.30 -16.06
C ARG A 92 1.81 0.93 -17.30
N GLN A 93 1.90 2.23 -17.34
CA GLN A 93 2.53 2.96 -18.46
C GLN A 93 4.08 2.94 -18.34
#